data_8e7e5cab6c5c9b8bc16bed5e60aadd64
#
_entry.id   8e7e5cab6c5c9b8bc16bed5e60aadd64
#
_cell.length_a   1.000
_cell.length_b   1.000
_cell.length_c   1.000
_cell.angle_alpha   90.00
_cell.angle_beta   90.00
_cell.angle_gamma   90.00
#
_symmetry.space_group_name_H-M   'P 1'
#
loop_
_entity.id
_entity.type
_entity.pdbx_description
1 polymer ?
#
loop_
_entity_poly.entity_id
_entity_poly.type
_entity_poly.pdbx_seq_one_letter_code
_entity_poly.pdbx_strand_id
1 'polypeptide(L)' 'MKISCDVIRDLLPLYVEDMLSNDSKNIVDEHIEQCESCRDELKKLS' A
#
# COMPACT_ATOMS: atom_id res chain seq x y z
N MET A 1 4.44 15.35 -5.47
CA MET A 1 3.26 15.24 -4.61
C MET A 1 3.45 14.13 -3.61
N LYS A 2 3.13 14.38 -2.35
CA LYS A 2 3.35 13.41 -1.29
C LYS A 2 2.13 12.52 -1.12
N ILE A 3 2.32 11.23 -1.18
CA ILE A 3 1.23 10.27 -1.00
C ILE A 3 1.03 10.03 0.49
N SER A 4 -0.19 10.22 0.95
CA SER A 4 -0.52 10.04 2.35
C SER A 4 -0.74 8.57 2.69
N CYS A 5 -0.58 8.23 3.96
CA CYS A 5 -0.86 6.87 4.43
C CYS A 5 -2.31 6.47 4.21
N ASP A 6 -3.23 7.44 4.24
CA ASP A 6 -4.65 7.16 4.00
C ASP A 6 -4.88 6.62 2.60
N VAL A 7 -4.23 7.21 1.61
CA VAL A 7 -4.33 6.73 0.22
C VAL A 7 -3.81 5.30 0.13
N ILE A 8 -2.68 5.04 0.77
CA ILE A 8 -2.07 3.70 0.74
C ILE A 8 -2.99 2.68 1.42
N ARG A 9 -3.58 3.03 2.55
CA ARG A 9 -4.51 2.14 3.24
C ARG A 9 -5.72 1.79 2.40
N ASP A 10 -6.21 2.74 1.61
CA ASP A 10 -7.31 2.49 0.69
C ASP A 10 -6.91 1.52 -0.41
N LEU A 11 -5.65 1.52 -0.81
CA LEU A 11 -5.15 0.64 -1.86
C LEU A 11 -4.75 -0.75 -1.35
N LEU A 12 -4.45 -0.89 -0.05
CA LEU A 12 -3.95 -2.16 0.48
C LEU A 12 -4.89 -3.35 0.25
N PRO A 13 -6.21 -3.24 0.43
CA PRO A 13 -7.09 -4.37 0.15
C PRO A 13 -7.00 -4.84 -1.30
N LEU A 14 -6.90 -3.91 -2.24
CA LEU A 14 -6.73 -4.22 -3.65
C LEU A 14 -5.34 -4.79 -3.92
N TYR A 15 -4.35 -4.29 -3.19
CA TYR A 15 -2.97 -4.76 -3.30
C TYR A 15 -2.86 -6.26 -2.96
N VAL A 16 -3.47 -6.69 -1.85
CA VAL A 16 -3.41 -8.10 -1.43
C VAL A 16 -4.20 -9.00 -2.38
N GLU A 17 -5.20 -8.45 -3.07
CA GLU A 17 -5.99 -9.18 -4.07
C GLU A 17 -5.35 -9.13 -5.45
N ASP A 18 -4.20 -8.48 -5.58
CA ASP A 18 -3.49 -8.32 -6.84
C ASP A 18 -4.34 -7.64 -7.92
N MET A 19 -5.11 -6.64 -7.50
CA MET A 19 -6.02 -5.92 -8.39
C MET A 19 -5.55 -4.51 -8.74
N LEU A 20 -4.35 -4.14 -8.34
CA LEU A 20 -3.78 -2.84 -8.70
C LEU A 20 -3.03 -2.91 -10.01
N SER A 21 -3.00 -1.78 -10.73
CA SER A 21 -2.12 -1.65 -11.87
C SER A 21 -0.66 -1.72 -11.40
N ASN A 22 0.27 -1.97 -12.34
CA ASN A 22 1.69 -2.03 -11.99
C ASN A 22 2.17 -0.72 -11.37
N ASP A 23 1.71 0.40 -11.88
CA ASP A 23 2.11 1.70 -11.35
C ASP A 23 1.61 1.91 -9.92
N SER A 24 0.35 1.57 -9.66
CA SER A 24 -0.20 1.70 -8.32
C SER A 24 0.48 0.75 -7.34
N LYS A 25 0.77 -0.46 -7.79
CA LYS A 25 1.47 -1.44 -6.97
C LYS A 25 2.86 -0.95 -6.59
N ASN A 26 3.57 -0.34 -7.53
CA ASN A 26 4.90 0.22 -7.25
C ASN A 26 4.83 1.32 -6.22
N ILE A 27 3.80 2.16 -6.28
CA ILE A 27 3.61 3.23 -5.31
C ILE A 27 3.40 2.66 -3.91
N VAL A 28 2.57 1.63 -3.79
CA VAL A 28 2.34 0.97 -2.50
C VAL A 28 3.64 0.34 -2.00
N ASP A 29 4.36 -0.38 -2.86
CA ASP A 29 5.61 -1.04 -2.48
C ASP A 29 6.62 -0.03 -1.92
N GLU A 30 6.78 1.10 -2.58
CA GLU A 30 7.70 2.15 -2.12
C GLU A 30 7.28 2.71 -0.77
N HIS A 31 5.98 2.93 -0.59
CA HIS A 31 5.47 3.50 0.65
C HIS A 31 5.68 2.56 1.83
N ILE A 32 5.37 1.28 1.68
CA ILE A 32 5.51 0.33 2.78
C ILE A 32 6.96 0.08 3.16
N GLU A 33 7.90 0.31 2.26
CA GLU A 33 9.31 0.25 2.62
C GLU A 33 9.71 1.37 3.58
N GLN A 34 9.01 2.50 3.51
CA GLN A 34 9.33 3.70 4.28
C GLN A 34 8.37 3.95 5.44
N CYS A 35 7.25 3.25 5.48
CA CYS A 35 6.23 3.49 6.49
C CYS A 35 5.86 2.19 7.22
N GLU A 36 6.33 2.07 8.43
CA GLU A 36 6.08 0.89 9.25
C GLU A 36 4.60 0.70 9.54
N SER A 37 3.86 1.79 9.75
CA SER A 37 2.43 1.72 10.03
C SER A 37 1.66 1.07 8.89
N CYS A 38 1.97 1.46 7.65
CA CYS A 38 1.31 0.87 6.49
C CYS A 38 1.74 -0.58 6.29
N ARG A 39 2.98 -0.90 6.61
CA ARG A 39 3.46 -2.28 6.57
C ARG A 39 2.69 -3.16 7.55
N ASP A 40 2.43 -2.65 8.75
CA ASP A 40 1.65 -3.37 9.75
C ASP A 40 0.20 -3.58 9.29
N GLU A 41 -0.39 -2.57 8.66
CA GLU A 41 -1.73 -2.70 8.11
C GLU A 41 -1.78 -3.78 7.01
N LEU A 42 -0.77 -3.83 6.19
CA LEU A 42 -0.68 -4.87 5.16
C LEU A 42 -0.62 -6.26 5.77
N LYS A 43 0.14 -6.43 6.85
CA LYS A 43 0.25 -7.71 7.54
C LYS A 43 -1.08 -8.17 8.10
N LYS A 44 -1.91 -7.23 8.56
CA LYS A 44 -3.23 -7.57 9.10
C LYS A 44 -4.18 -8.05 8.02
N LEU A 45 -3.98 -7.61 6.79
CA LEU A 45 -4.83 -7.98 5.67
C LEU A 45 -4.41 -9.29 4.99
N SER A 46 -3.19 -9.71 5.19
CA SER A 46 -2.68 -10.91 4.50
C SER A 46 -2.78 -12.17 5.33
#